data_35700a0a7619fabbee32e6a853f64a5f
#
_entry.id   35700a0a7619fabbee32e6a853f64a5f
#
_cell.length_a   1.000
_cell.length_b   1.000
_cell.length_c   1.000
_cell.angle_alpha   90.00
_cell.angle_beta   90.00
_cell.angle_gamma   90.00
#
_symmetry.space_group_name_H-M   'P 1'
#
loop_
_entity.id
_entity.type
_entity.pdbx_description
1 polymer ?
#
loop_
_entity_poly.entity_id
_entity_poly.type
_entity_poly.pdbx_seq_one_letter_code
_entity_poly.pdbx_strand_id
1 'polypeptide(L)'
;MAAARAWDGMPFLELDKLTKRFGDLLAVDGLSLLVDKGEFVTLLGPSGCGKTTTLQMIAGFAEATSGEVRLEGHDLLAVKPARRGLGIVFQSYALFPHMTAGANVAFGLEMQGVGRAERDTRVREALALVGLAGLAERYPRRMSGGQQQRVALARALVIRPRILLLDEPLSNLDAKLREEMQIELRQIQRTLGTTTILVTHDQAEAMALSDRIVVMNRGRVEQIATPQQAYERPASPFVARFLGRMNELEGRANLGVVQIATGSWAKPTAPAGEAMLVVRPEKIALVSPAPDRLNGTVRMRVFQGNHWLYRIETPVGVVLVIRQNSGEPGPVEGDAVGLSWSSDDMVVRPRSEGPL
;
A
#
# COMPACT_ATOMS: atom_id res chain seq x y z
N MET A 1 -8.91 19.12 4.91
CA MET A 1 -8.13 19.14 6.17
C MET A 1 -8.36 17.81 6.85
N ALA A 2 -7.38 16.90 6.78
CA ALA A 2 -7.42 15.63 7.51
C ALA A 2 -7.36 15.96 9.01
N ALA A 3 -8.31 15.43 9.78
CA ALA A 3 -8.30 15.56 11.23
C ALA A 3 -7.01 14.89 11.74
N ALA A 4 -6.05 15.70 12.16
CA ALA A 4 -4.90 15.24 12.93
C ALA A 4 -5.49 14.57 14.19
N ARG A 5 -5.27 13.27 14.34
CA ARG A 5 -5.47 12.63 15.63
C ARG A 5 -4.67 13.43 16.65
N ALA A 6 -5.31 13.91 17.71
CA ALA A 6 -4.61 14.42 18.86
C ALA A 6 -3.74 13.27 19.43
N TRP A 7 -2.44 13.45 19.40
CA TRP A 7 -1.48 12.48 19.89
C TRP A 7 -1.36 12.67 21.39
N ASP A 8 -1.93 11.77 22.18
CA ASP A 8 -1.83 11.79 23.65
C ASP A 8 -0.51 11.21 24.18
N GLY A 9 0.45 10.88 23.30
CA GLY A 9 1.73 10.28 23.67
C GLY A 9 2.85 10.57 22.66
N MET A 10 4.10 10.34 23.05
CA MET A 10 5.28 10.44 22.19
C MET A 10 5.19 9.36 21.08
N PRO A 11 5.35 9.71 19.78
CA PRO A 11 5.32 8.73 18.70
C PRO A 11 6.44 7.70 18.87
N PHE A 12 6.20 6.46 18.44
CA PHE A 12 7.19 5.40 18.53
C PHE A 12 8.34 5.63 17.53
N LEU A 13 8.00 5.95 16.27
CA LEU A 13 8.95 6.42 15.27
C LEU A 13 8.47 7.74 14.68
N GLU A 14 9.37 8.72 14.63
CA GLU A 14 9.12 10.04 14.04
C GLU A 14 10.14 10.31 12.95
N LEU A 15 9.64 10.68 11.77
CA LEU A 15 10.40 11.29 10.70
C LEU A 15 9.97 12.74 10.62
N ASP A 16 10.90 13.68 10.78
CA ASP A 16 10.60 15.12 10.68
C ASP A 16 11.38 15.75 9.54
N LYS A 17 10.65 16.17 8.49
CA LYS A 17 11.15 16.83 7.29
C LYS A 17 12.36 16.12 6.67
N LEU A 18 12.35 14.77 6.73
CA LEU A 18 13.45 13.93 6.25
C LEU A 18 13.67 14.17 4.75
N THR A 19 14.90 14.53 4.39
CA THR A 19 15.26 14.91 3.04
C THR A 19 16.50 14.18 2.58
N LYS A 20 16.50 13.71 1.32
CA LYS A 20 17.66 13.11 0.69
C LYS A 20 17.88 13.68 -0.71
N ARG A 21 19.09 14.20 -0.93
CA ARG A 21 19.55 14.68 -2.22
C ARG A 21 20.76 13.86 -2.68
N PHE A 22 20.78 13.49 -3.94
CA PHE A 22 21.91 12.87 -4.64
C PHE A 22 22.33 13.79 -5.79
N GLY A 23 23.38 14.59 -5.62
CA GLY A 23 23.70 15.66 -6.56
C GLY A 23 22.49 16.58 -6.74
N ASP A 24 22.02 16.73 -7.98
CA ASP A 24 20.85 17.57 -8.30
C ASP A 24 19.51 16.86 -8.09
N LEU A 25 19.50 15.54 -7.92
CA LEU A 25 18.28 14.76 -7.72
C LEU A 25 17.81 14.84 -6.27
N LEU A 26 16.62 15.38 -6.05
CA LEU A 26 15.91 15.37 -4.76
C LEU A 26 15.08 14.09 -4.68
N ALA A 27 15.64 13.06 -4.05
CA ALA A 27 15.02 11.73 -3.97
C ALA A 27 13.93 11.65 -2.90
N VAL A 28 14.09 12.38 -1.78
CA VAL A 28 13.08 12.54 -0.73
C VAL A 28 13.06 14.00 -0.33
N ASP A 29 11.87 14.61 -0.31
CA ASP A 29 11.67 16.05 -0.11
C ASP A 29 10.77 16.32 1.10
N GLY A 30 11.39 16.54 2.26
CA GLY A 30 10.73 16.96 3.47
C GLY A 30 9.68 15.98 4.02
N LEU A 31 9.95 14.67 3.96
CA LEU A 31 9.02 13.65 4.43
C LEU A 31 8.85 13.72 5.96
N SER A 32 7.60 13.95 6.41
CA SER A 32 7.22 13.90 7.82
C SER A 32 6.20 12.79 8.05
N LEU A 33 6.47 11.92 9.04
CA LEU A 33 5.64 10.76 9.36
C LEU A 33 5.78 10.42 10.84
N LEU A 34 4.66 10.22 11.51
CA LEU A 34 4.60 9.68 12.87
C LEU A 34 4.05 8.26 12.79
N VAL A 35 4.69 7.32 13.47
CA VAL A 35 4.30 5.90 13.49
C VAL A 35 4.10 5.46 14.94
N ASP A 36 2.99 4.80 15.19
CA ASP A 36 2.65 4.24 16.50
C ASP A 36 3.36 2.91 16.75
N LYS A 37 3.52 2.56 18.02
CA LYS A 37 4.04 1.23 18.39
C LYS A 37 3.10 0.13 17.93
N GLY A 38 3.65 -0.88 17.27
CA GLY A 38 2.88 -2.02 16.73
C GLY A 38 2.11 -1.70 15.46
N GLU A 39 2.22 -0.49 14.91
CA GLU A 39 1.57 -0.10 13.66
C GLU A 39 2.26 -0.72 12.44
N PHE A 40 1.47 -1.09 11.44
CA PHE A 40 1.93 -1.51 10.13
C PHE A 40 1.73 -0.37 9.13
N VAL A 41 2.81 0.30 8.74
CA VAL A 41 2.78 1.42 7.79
C VAL A 41 3.42 1.00 6.48
N THR A 42 2.76 1.32 5.36
CA THR A 42 3.33 1.06 4.02
C THR A 42 3.66 2.36 3.31
N LEU A 43 4.89 2.48 2.83
CA LEU A 43 5.30 3.48 1.85
C LEU A 43 4.97 2.96 0.46
N LEU A 44 4.01 3.58 -0.21
CA LEU A 44 3.46 3.14 -1.48
C LEU A 44 3.65 4.20 -2.56
N GLY A 45 4.02 3.82 -3.78
CA GLY A 45 4.19 4.77 -4.88
C GLY A 45 4.93 4.16 -6.07
N PRO A 46 5.02 4.87 -7.20
CA PRO A 46 5.72 4.41 -8.39
C PRO A 46 7.22 4.22 -8.13
N SER A 47 7.90 3.51 -9.05
CA SER A 47 9.34 3.34 -8.98
C SER A 47 10.05 4.71 -9.00
N GLY A 48 11.09 4.85 -8.18
CA GLY A 48 11.88 6.09 -8.10
C GLY A 48 11.26 7.23 -7.29
N CYS A 49 10.11 7.03 -6.60
CA CYS A 49 9.50 8.10 -5.80
C CYS A 49 10.08 8.28 -4.38
N GLY A 50 11.17 7.57 -4.02
CA GLY A 50 11.90 7.79 -2.75
C GLY A 50 11.62 6.78 -1.63
N LYS A 51 10.77 5.76 -1.82
CA LYS A 51 10.40 4.76 -0.80
C LYS A 51 11.59 4.00 -0.20
N THR A 52 12.33 3.30 -1.05
CA THR A 52 13.54 2.54 -0.65
C THR A 52 14.59 3.46 -0.04
N THR A 53 14.76 4.68 -0.59
CA THR A 53 15.67 5.69 -0.03
C THR A 53 15.25 6.07 1.40
N THR A 54 13.95 6.27 1.64
CA THR A 54 13.42 6.55 2.98
C THR A 54 13.70 5.38 3.94
N LEU A 55 13.43 4.14 3.50
CA LEU A 55 13.72 2.95 4.29
C LEU A 55 15.22 2.83 4.60
N GLN A 56 16.09 3.10 3.63
CA GLN A 56 17.55 3.07 3.80
C GLN A 56 18.05 4.13 4.78
N MET A 57 17.45 5.32 4.82
CA MET A 57 17.78 6.34 5.83
C MET A 57 17.38 5.89 7.23
N ILE A 58 16.20 5.30 7.41
CA ILE A 58 15.77 4.71 8.69
C ILE A 58 16.72 3.58 9.10
N ALA A 59 17.10 2.72 8.17
CA ALA A 59 18.02 1.61 8.40
C ALA A 59 19.48 2.05 8.67
N GLY A 60 19.86 3.26 8.22
CA GLY A 60 21.20 3.80 8.34
C GLY A 60 22.16 3.40 7.21
N PHE A 61 21.62 2.90 6.10
CA PHE A 61 22.41 2.59 4.89
C PHE A 61 22.55 3.80 3.97
N ALA A 62 21.73 4.83 4.16
CA ALA A 62 21.87 6.12 3.51
C ALA A 62 21.82 7.23 4.57
N GLU A 63 22.71 8.20 4.47
CA GLU A 63 22.69 9.39 5.31
C GLU A 63 21.59 10.34 4.82
N ALA A 64 20.85 10.94 5.73
CA ALA A 64 19.93 12.02 5.42
C ALA A 64 20.71 13.29 5.04
N THR A 65 20.21 14.06 4.08
CA THR A 65 20.77 15.37 3.77
C THR A 65 20.33 16.41 4.80
N SER A 66 19.09 16.30 5.27
CA SER A 66 18.52 17.12 6.36
C SER A 66 17.30 16.44 6.96
N GLY A 67 16.78 16.97 8.05
CA GLY A 67 15.67 16.39 8.81
C GLY A 67 16.15 15.41 9.85
N GLU A 68 15.20 14.78 10.53
CA GLU A 68 15.46 13.94 11.70
C GLU A 68 14.72 12.61 11.63
N VAL A 69 15.28 11.59 12.26
CA VAL A 69 14.64 10.29 12.52
C VAL A 69 14.77 9.97 13.99
N ARG A 70 13.67 9.95 14.72
CA ARG A 70 13.66 9.64 16.15
C ARG A 70 12.92 8.34 16.43
N LEU A 71 13.48 7.51 17.29
CA LEU A 71 12.85 6.29 17.79
C LEU A 71 12.67 6.40 19.31
N GLU A 72 11.42 6.44 19.78
CA GLU A 72 11.08 6.74 21.19
C GLU A 72 11.80 8.00 21.71
N GLY A 73 11.83 9.07 20.89
CA GLY A 73 12.46 10.33 21.19
C GLY A 73 13.99 10.37 21.03
N HIS A 74 14.65 9.25 20.75
CA HIS A 74 16.11 9.20 20.58
C HIS A 74 16.48 9.35 19.10
N ASP A 75 17.47 10.20 18.80
CA ASP A 75 17.99 10.39 17.45
C ASP A 75 18.59 9.09 16.91
N LEU A 76 17.96 8.56 15.84
CA LEU A 76 18.39 7.32 15.19
C LEU A 76 19.51 7.58 14.17
N LEU A 77 19.63 8.80 13.63
CA LEU A 77 20.64 9.13 12.62
C LEU A 77 22.06 9.08 13.20
N ALA A 78 22.23 9.43 14.47
CA ALA A 78 23.51 9.33 15.17
C ALA A 78 23.93 7.88 15.49
N VAL A 79 23.01 6.89 15.35
CA VAL A 79 23.27 5.49 15.71
C VAL A 79 23.75 4.70 14.50
N LYS A 80 24.84 3.96 14.65
CA LYS A 80 25.34 3.05 13.57
C LYS A 80 24.29 1.97 13.24
N PRO A 81 24.14 1.55 11.95
CA PRO A 81 23.10 0.61 11.52
C PRO A 81 22.98 -0.65 12.39
N ALA A 82 24.10 -1.30 12.70
CA ALA A 82 24.12 -2.52 13.51
C ALA A 82 23.61 -2.35 14.96
N ARG A 83 23.51 -1.11 15.45
CA ARG A 83 23.08 -0.79 16.82
C ARG A 83 21.68 -0.18 16.88
N ARG A 84 21.00 0.02 15.74
CA ARG A 84 19.63 0.59 15.65
C ARG A 84 18.56 -0.36 16.18
N GLY A 85 18.86 -1.67 16.35
CA GLY A 85 17.88 -2.67 16.83
C GLY A 85 16.75 -2.93 15.83
N LEU A 86 17.03 -2.83 14.54
CA LEU A 86 16.07 -3.01 13.44
C LEU A 86 16.23 -4.41 12.82
N GLY A 87 15.11 -5.01 12.42
CA GLY A 87 15.07 -6.17 11.55
C GLY A 87 14.83 -5.74 10.11
N ILE A 88 15.55 -6.30 9.14
CA ILE A 88 15.43 -5.89 7.75
C ILE A 88 15.28 -7.10 6.85
N VAL A 89 14.30 -7.05 5.95
CA VAL A 89 14.12 -7.98 4.83
C VAL A 89 14.29 -7.20 3.54
N PHE A 90 15.28 -7.58 2.74
CA PHE A 90 15.55 -6.98 1.43
C PHE A 90 14.76 -7.67 0.32
N GLN A 91 14.56 -7.01 -0.80
CA GLN A 91 13.89 -7.52 -1.99
C GLN A 91 14.51 -8.83 -2.51
N SER A 92 15.84 -8.96 -2.45
CA SER A 92 16.57 -10.18 -2.85
C SER A 92 16.64 -11.23 -1.75
N TYR A 93 15.95 -11.02 -0.60
CA TYR A 93 16.06 -11.80 0.63
C TYR A 93 17.46 -11.79 1.26
N ALA A 94 18.51 -11.57 0.50
CA ALA A 94 19.93 -11.47 0.91
C ALA A 94 20.36 -12.59 1.89
N LEU A 95 19.91 -13.82 1.62
CA LEU A 95 20.33 -14.99 2.40
C LEU A 95 21.80 -15.34 2.08
N PHE A 96 22.53 -15.79 3.10
CA PHE A 96 23.88 -16.33 2.92
C PHE A 96 23.79 -17.70 2.24
N PRO A 97 24.22 -17.85 0.97
CA PRO A 97 24.00 -19.07 0.19
C PRO A 97 24.79 -20.28 0.67
N HIS A 98 25.88 -20.04 1.42
CA HIS A 98 26.75 -21.03 2.01
C HIS A 98 26.34 -21.48 3.41
N MET A 99 25.29 -20.88 3.97
CA MET A 99 24.72 -21.21 5.29
C MET A 99 23.38 -21.94 5.12
N THR A 100 23.06 -22.83 6.04
CA THR A 100 21.71 -23.45 6.12
C THR A 100 20.65 -22.41 6.53
N ALA A 101 19.37 -22.76 6.45
CA ALA A 101 18.27 -21.89 6.90
C ALA A 101 18.42 -21.57 8.39
N GLY A 102 18.72 -22.57 9.22
CA GLY A 102 18.95 -22.36 10.65
C GLY A 102 20.14 -21.46 10.93
N ALA A 103 21.27 -21.66 10.21
CA ALA A 103 22.45 -20.79 10.36
C ALA A 103 22.18 -19.35 9.89
N ASN A 104 21.43 -19.16 8.81
CA ASN A 104 20.98 -17.82 8.40
C ASN A 104 20.18 -17.11 9.49
N VAL A 105 19.23 -17.82 10.12
CA VAL A 105 18.42 -17.27 11.20
C VAL A 105 19.28 -17.01 12.45
N ALA A 106 20.20 -17.90 12.79
CA ALA A 106 21.09 -17.78 13.95
C ALA A 106 22.06 -16.60 13.87
N PHE A 107 22.43 -16.16 12.67
CA PHE A 107 23.51 -15.21 12.42
C PHE A 107 23.40 -13.93 13.26
N GLY A 108 22.22 -13.31 13.30
CA GLY A 108 22.01 -12.09 14.07
C GLY A 108 22.19 -12.28 15.58
N LEU A 109 21.79 -13.43 16.11
CA LEU A 109 21.97 -13.79 17.53
C LEU A 109 23.44 -14.07 17.86
N GLU A 110 24.18 -14.65 16.91
CA GLU A 110 25.64 -14.88 17.06
C GLU A 110 26.38 -13.55 17.16
N MET A 111 26.04 -12.58 16.32
CA MET A 111 26.63 -11.23 16.37
C MET A 111 26.29 -10.48 17.65
N GLN A 112 25.16 -10.81 18.30
CA GLN A 112 24.77 -10.29 19.60
C GLN A 112 25.40 -11.05 20.79
N GLY A 113 26.17 -12.11 20.55
CA GLY A 113 26.80 -12.91 21.60
C GLY A 113 25.84 -13.81 22.38
N VAL A 114 24.67 -14.14 21.82
CA VAL A 114 23.67 -15.02 22.47
C VAL A 114 24.22 -16.44 22.59
N GLY A 115 24.16 -17.02 23.79
CA GLY A 115 24.66 -18.35 24.09
C GLY A 115 23.97 -19.44 23.26
N ARG A 116 24.70 -20.54 22.96
CA ARG A 116 24.26 -21.57 22.01
C ARG A 116 22.88 -22.16 22.36
N ALA A 117 22.63 -22.53 23.59
CA ALA A 117 21.37 -23.17 23.98
C ALA A 117 20.15 -22.25 23.77
N GLU A 118 20.26 -20.99 24.13
CA GLU A 118 19.22 -19.97 23.91
C GLU A 118 19.06 -19.69 22.41
N ARG A 119 20.16 -19.56 21.68
CA ARG A 119 20.15 -19.34 20.23
C ARG A 119 19.43 -20.48 19.49
N ASP A 120 19.76 -21.73 19.81
CA ASP A 120 19.15 -22.91 19.17
C ASP A 120 17.63 -22.98 19.46
N THR A 121 17.20 -22.54 20.63
CA THR A 121 15.78 -22.44 20.98
C THR A 121 15.09 -21.35 20.20
N ARG A 122 15.63 -20.12 20.18
CA ARG A 122 15.05 -18.99 19.43
C ARG A 122 14.99 -19.27 17.92
N VAL A 123 15.99 -19.92 17.34
CA VAL A 123 16.02 -20.30 15.93
C VAL A 123 14.89 -21.29 15.61
N ARG A 124 14.67 -22.31 16.45
CA ARG A 124 13.56 -23.27 16.28
C ARG A 124 12.20 -22.56 16.35
N GLU A 125 12.03 -21.68 17.33
CA GLU A 125 10.79 -20.89 17.50
C GLU A 125 10.55 -19.96 16.28
N ALA A 126 11.58 -19.27 15.80
CA ALA A 126 11.47 -18.37 14.66
C ALA A 126 11.15 -19.14 13.35
N LEU A 127 11.78 -20.32 13.12
CA LEU A 127 11.46 -21.15 11.97
C LEU A 127 10.04 -21.75 12.08
N ALA A 128 9.61 -22.14 13.26
CA ALA A 128 8.24 -22.63 13.48
C ALA A 128 7.21 -21.52 13.23
N LEU A 129 7.48 -20.29 13.68
CA LEU A 129 6.62 -19.11 13.49
C LEU A 129 6.32 -18.84 12.00
N VAL A 130 7.29 -19.08 11.12
CA VAL A 130 7.14 -18.88 9.67
C VAL A 130 6.82 -20.19 8.91
N GLY A 131 6.36 -21.25 9.61
CA GLY A 131 5.96 -22.51 9.00
C GLY A 131 7.11 -23.32 8.38
N LEU A 132 8.36 -23.13 8.84
CA LEU A 132 9.54 -23.85 8.35
C LEU A 132 10.14 -24.83 9.38
N ALA A 133 9.33 -25.31 10.33
CA ALA A 133 9.77 -26.35 11.26
C ALA A 133 10.32 -27.56 10.48
N GLY A 134 11.51 -28.05 10.87
CA GLY A 134 12.16 -29.20 10.19
C GLY A 134 12.98 -28.84 8.93
N LEU A 135 13.05 -27.57 8.51
CA LEU A 135 13.86 -27.15 7.36
C LEU A 135 15.17 -26.44 7.74
N ALA A 136 15.55 -26.44 9.02
CA ALA A 136 16.74 -25.74 9.54
C ALA A 136 18.04 -26.11 8.79
N GLU A 137 18.21 -27.38 8.39
CA GLU A 137 19.42 -27.89 7.73
C GLU A 137 19.42 -27.69 6.20
N ARG A 138 18.34 -27.13 5.62
CA ARG A 138 18.32 -26.86 4.18
C ARG A 138 19.11 -25.63 3.81
N TYR A 139 19.80 -25.70 2.69
CA TYR A 139 20.48 -24.54 2.08
C TYR A 139 19.51 -23.75 1.20
N PRO A 140 19.65 -22.42 1.09
CA PRO A 140 18.77 -21.56 0.29
C PRO A 140 18.58 -22.05 -1.15
N ARG A 141 19.63 -22.53 -1.82
CA ARG A 141 19.58 -23.07 -3.19
C ARG A 141 18.66 -24.29 -3.38
N ARG A 142 18.24 -24.93 -2.28
CA ARG A 142 17.33 -26.09 -2.28
C ARG A 142 15.94 -25.71 -1.76
N MET A 143 15.64 -24.42 -1.67
CA MET A 143 14.39 -23.88 -1.16
C MET A 143 13.66 -23.11 -2.24
N SER A 144 12.31 -23.14 -2.23
CA SER A 144 11.50 -22.30 -3.10
C SER A 144 11.64 -20.81 -2.71
N GLY A 145 11.27 -19.89 -3.61
CA GLY A 145 11.30 -18.44 -3.33
C GLY A 145 10.53 -18.06 -2.07
N GLY A 146 9.33 -18.61 -1.88
CA GLY A 146 8.55 -18.39 -0.65
C GLY A 146 9.21 -18.95 0.61
N GLN A 147 9.89 -20.11 0.53
CA GLN A 147 10.67 -20.62 1.66
C GLN A 147 11.87 -19.73 1.98
N GLN A 148 12.58 -19.24 0.97
CA GLN A 148 13.71 -18.32 1.17
C GLN A 148 13.23 -17.01 1.83
N GLN A 149 12.11 -16.47 1.40
CA GLN A 149 11.49 -15.29 2.00
C GLN A 149 11.16 -15.52 3.47
N ARG A 150 10.51 -16.64 3.81
CA ARG A 150 10.20 -17.01 5.19
C ARG A 150 11.45 -17.13 6.06
N VAL A 151 12.56 -17.68 5.52
CA VAL A 151 13.85 -17.69 6.22
C VAL A 151 14.37 -16.28 6.46
N ALA A 152 14.28 -15.38 5.46
CA ALA A 152 14.69 -13.99 5.61
C ALA A 152 13.84 -13.25 6.67
N LEU A 153 12.52 -13.52 6.69
CA LEU A 153 11.62 -13.01 7.71
C LEU A 153 11.98 -13.54 9.11
N ALA A 154 12.18 -14.86 9.25
CA ALA A 154 12.61 -15.46 10.52
C ALA A 154 13.93 -14.87 11.02
N ARG A 155 14.93 -14.67 10.11
CA ARG A 155 16.21 -14.02 10.43
C ARG A 155 16.04 -12.59 10.95
N ALA A 156 15.11 -11.83 10.36
CA ALA A 156 14.83 -10.47 10.79
C ALA A 156 14.08 -10.42 12.13
N LEU A 157 13.23 -11.41 12.42
CA LEU A 157 12.39 -11.46 13.62
C LEU A 157 13.09 -12.08 14.84
N VAL A 158 14.02 -13.04 14.64
CA VAL A 158 14.65 -13.80 15.75
C VAL A 158 15.40 -12.92 16.74
N ILE A 159 15.90 -11.76 16.28
CA ILE A 159 16.58 -10.77 17.13
C ILE A 159 15.62 -9.90 17.94
N ARG A 160 14.29 -10.12 17.79
CA ARG A 160 13.21 -9.33 18.43
C ARG A 160 13.37 -7.83 18.17
N PRO A 161 13.33 -7.41 16.90
CA PRO A 161 13.61 -6.03 16.54
C PRO A 161 12.54 -5.08 17.07
N ARG A 162 12.93 -3.82 17.32
CA ARG A 162 12.00 -2.74 17.68
C ARG A 162 11.12 -2.34 16.48
N ILE A 163 11.71 -2.32 15.28
CA ILE A 163 11.02 -2.07 14.02
C ILE A 163 11.45 -3.13 13.00
N LEU A 164 10.50 -3.64 12.24
CA LEU A 164 10.71 -4.49 11.09
C LEU A 164 10.59 -3.65 9.80
N LEU A 165 11.65 -3.61 9.00
CA LEU A 165 11.71 -2.95 7.70
C LEU A 165 11.64 -3.99 6.58
N LEU A 166 10.71 -3.81 5.67
CA LEU A 166 10.44 -4.73 4.56
C LEU A 166 10.57 -3.97 3.24
N ASP A 167 11.59 -4.29 2.44
CA ASP A 167 11.82 -3.68 1.12
C ASP A 167 11.34 -4.63 0.03
N GLU A 168 10.14 -4.40 -0.50
CA GLU A 168 9.47 -5.21 -1.54
C GLU A 168 9.53 -6.73 -1.29
N PRO A 169 9.17 -7.21 -0.09
CA PRO A 169 9.45 -8.59 0.32
C PRO A 169 8.71 -9.64 -0.51
N LEU A 170 7.59 -9.28 -1.18
CA LEU A 170 6.73 -10.22 -1.89
C LEU A 170 6.88 -10.14 -3.43
N SER A 171 7.74 -9.24 -3.94
CA SER A 171 7.85 -8.95 -5.38
C SER A 171 8.26 -10.15 -6.24
N ASN A 172 9.03 -11.08 -5.67
CA ASN A 172 9.58 -12.25 -6.39
C ASN A 172 8.66 -13.49 -6.32
N LEU A 173 7.43 -13.37 -5.82
CA LEU A 173 6.47 -14.46 -5.67
C LEU A 173 5.42 -14.44 -6.79
N ASP A 174 4.92 -15.61 -7.16
CA ASP A 174 3.72 -15.72 -7.99
C ASP A 174 2.48 -15.17 -7.25
N ALA A 175 1.41 -14.89 -7.99
CA ALA A 175 0.23 -14.20 -7.45
C ALA A 175 -0.44 -14.96 -6.28
N LYS A 176 -0.57 -16.30 -6.40
CA LYS A 176 -1.21 -17.12 -5.37
C LYS A 176 -0.39 -17.14 -4.07
N LEU A 177 0.90 -17.40 -4.21
CA LEU A 177 1.81 -17.45 -3.07
C LEU A 177 1.94 -16.07 -2.40
N ARG A 178 1.88 -14.99 -3.19
CA ARG A 178 1.90 -13.62 -2.69
C ARG A 178 0.69 -13.34 -1.80
N GLU A 179 -0.52 -13.71 -2.24
CA GLU A 179 -1.75 -13.55 -1.46
C GLU A 179 -1.71 -14.33 -0.14
N GLU A 180 -1.25 -15.59 -0.18
CA GLU A 180 -1.07 -16.42 1.03
C GLU A 180 -0.06 -15.77 1.99
N MET A 181 1.07 -15.28 1.47
CA MET A 181 2.12 -14.63 2.26
C MET A 181 1.70 -13.27 2.85
N GLN A 182 0.83 -12.52 2.18
CA GLN A 182 0.25 -11.29 2.76
C GLN A 182 -0.51 -11.60 4.04
N ILE A 183 -1.41 -12.58 3.99
CA ILE A 183 -2.21 -12.97 5.17
C ILE A 183 -1.29 -13.43 6.31
N GLU A 184 -0.31 -14.28 6.01
CA GLU A 184 0.61 -14.82 7.00
C GLU A 184 1.49 -13.73 7.63
N LEU A 185 2.05 -12.84 6.81
CA LEU A 185 2.88 -11.72 7.28
C LEU A 185 2.07 -10.81 8.24
N ARG A 186 0.81 -10.53 7.90
CA ARG A 186 -0.07 -9.73 8.77
C ARG A 186 -0.37 -10.44 10.08
N GLN A 187 -0.60 -11.75 10.07
CA GLN A 187 -0.82 -12.55 11.26
C GLN A 187 0.41 -12.56 12.16
N ILE A 188 1.60 -12.79 11.60
CA ILE A 188 2.87 -12.78 12.34
C ILE A 188 3.07 -11.41 12.99
N GLN A 189 2.91 -10.33 12.23
CA GLN A 189 3.07 -8.97 12.74
C GLN A 189 2.11 -8.67 13.89
N ARG A 190 0.84 -9.04 13.77
CA ARG A 190 -0.16 -8.86 14.85
C ARG A 190 0.17 -9.67 16.10
N THR A 191 0.60 -10.92 15.93
CA THR A 191 0.98 -11.80 17.04
C THR A 191 2.17 -11.26 17.83
N LEU A 192 3.16 -10.70 17.13
CA LEU A 192 4.36 -10.15 17.75
C LEU A 192 4.20 -8.69 18.21
N GLY A 193 3.21 -7.97 17.70
CA GLY A 193 3.03 -6.54 17.94
C GLY A 193 4.20 -5.68 17.46
N THR A 194 4.98 -6.15 16.48
CA THR A 194 6.18 -5.45 16.00
C THR A 194 5.77 -4.30 15.07
N THR A 195 6.27 -3.09 15.33
CA THR A 195 6.11 -1.95 14.42
C THR A 195 6.77 -2.29 13.09
N THR A 196 6.03 -2.13 11.98
CA THR A 196 6.50 -2.57 10.66
C THR A 196 6.38 -1.45 9.63
N ILE A 197 7.45 -1.25 8.85
CA ILE A 197 7.43 -0.36 7.69
C ILE A 197 7.67 -1.21 6.45
N LEU A 198 6.71 -1.23 5.56
CA LEU A 198 6.76 -1.90 4.26
C LEU A 198 7.00 -0.88 3.15
N VAL A 199 7.90 -1.19 2.25
CA VAL A 199 8.03 -0.51 0.96
C VAL A 199 7.50 -1.42 -0.13
N THR A 200 6.57 -0.93 -0.93
CA THR A 200 6.05 -1.66 -2.09
C THR A 200 5.56 -0.71 -3.18
N HIS A 201 5.46 -1.20 -4.39
CA HIS A 201 4.73 -0.56 -5.50
C HIS A 201 3.40 -1.29 -5.79
N ASP A 202 3.13 -2.41 -5.11
CA ASP A 202 1.91 -3.19 -5.25
C ASP A 202 0.81 -2.63 -4.34
N GLN A 203 -0.29 -2.21 -4.98
CA GLN A 203 -1.44 -1.62 -4.29
C GLN A 203 -2.18 -2.66 -3.45
N ALA A 204 -2.26 -3.91 -3.93
CA ALA A 204 -2.95 -4.98 -3.21
C ALA A 204 -2.23 -5.31 -1.90
N GLU A 205 -0.89 -5.34 -1.91
CA GLU A 205 -0.08 -5.50 -0.70
C GLU A 205 -0.35 -4.38 0.31
N ALA A 206 -0.28 -3.13 -0.15
CA ALA A 206 -0.52 -1.98 0.71
C ALA A 206 -1.92 -1.98 1.32
N MET A 207 -2.94 -2.30 0.51
CA MET A 207 -4.34 -2.38 0.97
C MET A 207 -4.58 -3.51 1.98
N ALA A 208 -3.96 -4.68 1.77
CA ALA A 208 -4.19 -5.86 2.59
C ALA A 208 -3.46 -5.83 3.94
N LEU A 209 -2.25 -5.23 3.97
CA LEU A 209 -1.33 -5.35 5.09
C LEU A 209 -1.40 -4.17 6.07
N SER A 210 -1.73 -2.95 5.60
CA SER A 210 -1.43 -1.73 6.33
C SER A 210 -2.54 -1.27 7.26
N ASP A 211 -2.14 -0.69 8.39
CA ASP A 211 -3.02 0.16 9.19
C ASP A 211 -3.10 1.56 8.57
N ARG A 212 -1.96 2.09 8.06
CA ARG A 212 -1.91 3.30 7.24
C ARG A 212 -0.98 3.12 6.06
N ILE A 213 -1.33 3.78 4.94
CA ILE A 213 -0.49 3.93 3.76
C ILE A 213 -0.02 5.37 3.63
N VAL A 214 1.24 5.52 3.23
CA VAL A 214 1.88 6.77 2.85
C VAL A 214 2.07 6.73 1.35
N VAL A 215 1.19 7.39 0.61
CA VAL A 215 1.30 7.46 -0.85
C VAL A 215 2.35 8.51 -1.22
N MET A 216 3.38 8.08 -1.93
CA MET A 216 4.51 8.93 -2.32
C MET A 216 4.55 9.14 -3.84
N ASN A 217 4.92 10.34 -4.24
CA ASN A 217 5.12 10.71 -5.63
C ASN A 217 6.28 11.71 -5.74
N ARG A 218 7.25 11.47 -6.62
CA ARG A 218 8.37 12.39 -6.91
C ARG A 218 9.07 12.92 -5.64
N GLY A 219 9.33 12.03 -4.67
CA GLY A 219 10.01 12.38 -3.42
C GLY A 219 9.11 12.97 -2.33
N ARG A 220 7.84 13.24 -2.59
CA ARG A 220 6.91 13.88 -1.66
C ARG A 220 5.81 12.94 -1.23
N VAL A 221 5.24 13.22 -0.07
CA VAL A 221 4.03 12.56 0.43
C VAL A 221 2.80 13.25 -0.16
N GLU A 222 1.99 12.49 -0.88
CA GLU A 222 0.70 12.93 -1.44
C GLU A 222 -0.43 12.76 -0.43
N GLN A 223 -0.45 11.64 0.29
CA GLN A 223 -1.47 11.33 1.29
C GLN A 223 -0.97 10.32 2.31
N ILE A 224 -1.37 10.52 3.57
CA ILE A 224 -1.25 9.54 4.66
C ILE A 224 -2.67 9.26 5.16
N ALA A 225 -3.12 8.00 5.05
CA ALA A 225 -4.47 7.61 5.44
C ALA A 225 -4.56 6.10 5.69
N THR A 226 -5.68 5.63 6.23
CA THR A 226 -5.99 4.20 6.18
C THR A 226 -6.18 3.76 4.72
N PRO A 227 -5.97 2.48 4.38
CA PRO A 227 -6.18 1.97 3.02
C PRO A 227 -7.54 2.37 2.44
N GLN A 228 -8.61 2.15 3.21
CA GLN A 228 -9.96 2.50 2.79
C GLN A 228 -10.12 4.00 2.53
N GLN A 229 -9.64 4.85 3.45
CA GLN A 229 -9.74 6.31 3.27
C GLN A 229 -8.96 6.81 2.04
N ALA A 230 -7.76 6.27 1.79
CA ALA A 230 -6.98 6.66 0.63
C ALA A 230 -7.66 6.26 -0.69
N TYR A 231 -8.31 5.10 -0.71
CA TYR A 231 -9.05 4.59 -1.86
C TYR A 231 -10.36 5.35 -2.13
N GLU A 232 -11.18 5.54 -1.08
CA GLU A 232 -12.51 6.16 -1.21
C GLU A 232 -12.45 7.69 -1.24
N ARG A 233 -11.47 8.32 -0.57
CA ARG A 233 -11.31 9.77 -0.44
C ARG A 233 -9.88 10.19 -0.79
N PRO A 234 -9.44 10.01 -2.04
CA PRO A 234 -8.10 10.37 -2.47
C PRO A 234 -7.89 11.89 -2.34
N ALA A 235 -6.74 12.30 -1.76
CA ALA A 235 -6.42 13.71 -1.53
C ALA A 235 -6.02 14.43 -2.83
N SER A 236 -5.46 13.71 -3.79
CA SER A 236 -5.05 14.26 -5.08
C SER A 236 -5.53 13.37 -6.22
N PRO A 237 -5.60 13.90 -7.43
CA PRO A 237 -5.88 13.13 -8.62
C PRO A 237 -4.86 12.02 -8.85
N PHE A 238 -3.60 12.28 -8.54
CA PHE A 238 -2.56 11.25 -8.60
C PHE A 238 -2.92 10.06 -7.72
N VAL A 239 -3.29 10.30 -6.45
CA VAL A 239 -3.69 9.23 -5.53
C VAL A 239 -4.89 8.46 -6.06
N ALA A 240 -5.88 9.16 -6.60
CA ALA A 240 -7.09 8.57 -7.16
C ALA A 240 -6.78 7.56 -8.29
N ARG A 241 -5.94 7.96 -9.26
CA ARG A 241 -5.52 7.11 -10.39
C ARG A 241 -4.55 6.02 -9.96
N PHE A 242 -3.65 6.36 -9.05
CA PHE A 242 -2.61 5.44 -8.60
C PHE A 242 -3.20 4.26 -7.79
N LEU A 243 -4.24 4.48 -6.98
CA LEU A 243 -4.83 3.44 -6.12
C LEU A 243 -5.88 2.56 -6.79
N GLY A 244 -6.15 2.73 -8.07
CA GLY A 244 -7.07 1.88 -8.81
C GLY A 244 -7.74 2.57 -9.98
N ARG A 245 -8.56 1.82 -10.70
CA ARG A 245 -9.33 2.35 -11.84
C ARG A 245 -10.38 3.34 -11.36
N MET A 246 -10.64 4.37 -12.15
CA MET A 246 -11.70 5.32 -11.90
C MET A 246 -12.32 5.80 -13.23
N ASN A 247 -13.57 6.25 -13.14
CA ASN A 247 -14.23 7.01 -14.19
C ASN A 247 -14.08 8.51 -13.88
N GLU A 248 -13.65 9.26 -14.86
CA GLU A 248 -13.63 10.72 -14.83
C GLU A 248 -14.68 11.22 -15.79
N LEU A 249 -15.71 11.88 -15.27
CA LEU A 249 -16.85 12.34 -16.06
C LEU A 249 -16.94 13.85 -15.96
N GLU A 250 -17.00 14.51 -17.11
CA GLU A 250 -17.21 15.94 -17.16
C GLU A 250 -18.68 16.27 -16.86
N GLY A 251 -18.89 17.26 -16.03
CA GLY A 251 -20.22 17.70 -15.64
C GLY A 251 -20.23 19.15 -15.15
N ARG A 252 -21.38 19.59 -14.68
CA ARG A 252 -21.57 20.92 -14.12
C ARG A 252 -22.20 20.80 -12.74
N ALA A 253 -21.67 21.51 -11.77
CA ALA A 253 -22.21 21.60 -10.42
C ALA A 253 -22.86 22.99 -10.20
N ASN A 254 -24.07 23.00 -9.67
CA ASN A 254 -24.78 24.23 -9.32
C ASN A 254 -25.71 23.97 -8.13
N LEU A 255 -25.69 24.86 -7.13
CA LEU A 255 -26.57 24.82 -5.95
C LEU A 255 -26.67 23.46 -5.27
N GLY A 256 -25.54 22.76 -5.16
CA GLY A 256 -25.51 21.43 -4.51
C GLY A 256 -26.05 20.29 -5.36
N VAL A 257 -26.26 20.49 -6.64
CA VAL A 257 -26.63 19.47 -7.61
C VAL A 257 -25.55 19.39 -8.68
N VAL A 258 -25.15 18.17 -9.00
CA VAL A 258 -24.19 17.87 -10.08
C VAL A 258 -24.94 17.22 -11.21
N GLN A 259 -24.75 17.74 -12.42
CA GLN A 259 -25.36 17.25 -13.66
C GLN A 259 -24.29 16.67 -14.59
N ILE A 260 -24.56 15.49 -15.12
CA ILE A 260 -23.77 14.82 -16.17
C ILE A 260 -24.74 14.36 -17.24
N ALA A 261 -24.67 14.91 -18.43
CA ALA A 261 -25.66 14.67 -19.49
C ALA A 261 -27.10 14.83 -18.96
N THR A 262 -27.88 13.75 -18.98
CA THR A 262 -29.26 13.73 -18.46
C THR A 262 -29.35 13.37 -16.98
N GLY A 263 -28.28 12.83 -16.38
CA GLY A 263 -28.26 12.41 -14.98
C GLY A 263 -28.03 13.58 -14.03
N SER A 264 -28.65 13.52 -12.85
CA SER A 264 -28.54 14.55 -11.81
C SER A 264 -28.36 13.91 -10.43
N TRP A 265 -27.40 14.41 -9.66
CA TRP A 265 -27.07 13.92 -8.30
C TRP A 265 -26.99 15.06 -7.30
N ALA A 266 -27.62 14.88 -6.15
CA ALA A 266 -27.47 15.81 -5.05
C ALA A 266 -26.06 15.71 -4.42
N LYS A 267 -25.30 16.80 -4.42
CA LYS A 267 -23.97 16.89 -3.79
C LYS A 267 -23.78 18.30 -3.20
N PRO A 268 -24.28 18.56 -1.99
CA PRO A 268 -24.27 19.90 -1.39
C PRO A 268 -22.87 20.53 -1.25
N THR A 269 -21.83 19.68 -1.19
CA THR A 269 -20.42 20.10 -1.06
C THR A 269 -19.72 20.34 -2.39
N ALA A 270 -20.41 20.15 -3.53
CA ALA A 270 -19.80 20.33 -4.85
C ALA A 270 -19.51 21.81 -5.10
N PRO A 271 -18.30 22.16 -5.58
CA PRO A 271 -17.99 23.53 -6.00
C PRO A 271 -18.85 23.90 -7.21
N ALA A 272 -19.38 25.14 -7.23
CA ALA A 272 -20.17 25.62 -8.36
C ALA A 272 -19.31 25.79 -9.63
N GLY A 273 -19.84 25.45 -10.80
CA GLY A 273 -19.19 25.60 -12.09
C GLY A 273 -18.96 24.29 -12.84
N GLU A 274 -18.04 24.31 -13.80
CA GLU A 274 -17.60 23.12 -14.49
C GLU A 274 -16.84 22.21 -13.51
N ALA A 275 -17.19 20.93 -13.51
CA ALA A 275 -16.69 19.97 -12.54
C ALA A 275 -16.25 18.67 -13.20
N MET A 276 -15.21 18.05 -12.63
CA MET A 276 -14.80 16.69 -12.90
C MET A 276 -15.35 15.78 -11.80
N LEU A 277 -16.13 14.80 -12.17
CA LEU A 277 -16.66 13.78 -11.27
C LEU A 277 -15.83 12.52 -11.37
N VAL A 278 -15.45 12.00 -10.22
CA VAL A 278 -14.68 10.78 -10.11
C VAL A 278 -15.53 9.73 -9.40
N VAL A 279 -15.75 8.60 -10.07
CA VAL A 279 -16.53 7.47 -9.53
C VAL A 279 -15.77 6.17 -9.79
N ARG A 280 -15.67 5.32 -8.76
CA ARG A 280 -15.05 4.00 -8.91
C ARG A 280 -15.93 3.06 -9.74
N PRO A 281 -15.36 2.22 -10.63
CA PRO A 281 -16.13 1.30 -11.47
C PRO A 281 -17.04 0.34 -10.71
N GLU A 282 -16.62 -0.13 -9.53
CA GLU A 282 -17.38 -1.03 -8.66
C GLU A 282 -18.52 -0.37 -7.89
N LYS A 283 -18.55 0.97 -7.89
CA LYS A 283 -19.62 1.77 -7.27
C LYS A 283 -20.78 2.07 -8.23
N ILE A 284 -20.60 1.74 -9.51
CA ILE A 284 -21.60 1.98 -10.55
C ILE A 284 -22.43 0.72 -10.76
N ALA A 285 -23.74 0.83 -10.56
CA ALA A 285 -24.69 -0.24 -10.84
C ALA A 285 -25.22 -0.11 -12.29
N LEU A 286 -25.33 -1.26 -12.98
CA LEU A 286 -26.05 -1.36 -14.26
C LEU A 286 -27.53 -1.58 -13.97
N VAL A 287 -28.37 -0.70 -14.45
CA VAL A 287 -29.82 -0.68 -14.24
C VAL A 287 -30.55 -0.53 -15.58
N SER A 288 -31.88 -0.60 -15.59
CA SER A 288 -32.65 -0.30 -16.79
C SER A 288 -32.50 1.17 -17.19
N PRO A 289 -32.41 1.48 -18.49
CA PRO A 289 -32.39 2.85 -18.98
C PRO A 289 -33.59 3.67 -18.48
N ALA A 290 -33.34 4.93 -18.13
CA ALA A 290 -34.40 5.87 -17.72
C ALA A 290 -34.03 7.30 -18.14
N PRO A 291 -35.01 8.23 -18.35
CA PRO A 291 -34.74 9.58 -18.83
C PRO A 291 -33.89 10.44 -17.89
N ASP A 292 -33.90 10.14 -16.60
CA ASP A 292 -33.22 10.86 -15.51
C ASP A 292 -31.85 10.26 -15.16
N ARG A 293 -31.36 9.31 -15.98
CA ARG A 293 -30.10 8.60 -15.73
C ARG A 293 -29.09 8.84 -16.85
N LEU A 294 -27.84 8.60 -16.55
CA LEU A 294 -26.82 8.47 -17.55
C LEU A 294 -27.02 7.11 -18.25
N ASN A 295 -27.48 7.13 -19.47
CA ASN A 295 -27.71 5.93 -20.27
C ASN A 295 -26.54 5.69 -21.21
N GLY A 296 -26.32 4.42 -21.56
CA GLY A 296 -25.30 4.02 -22.52
C GLY A 296 -25.55 2.66 -23.13
N THR A 297 -24.62 2.22 -23.97
CA THR A 297 -24.65 0.93 -24.65
C THR A 297 -23.43 0.11 -24.23
N VAL A 298 -23.62 -1.15 -23.91
CA VAL A 298 -22.54 -2.08 -23.62
C VAL A 298 -21.71 -2.31 -24.88
N ARG A 299 -20.47 -1.82 -24.90
CA ARG A 299 -19.52 -2.03 -26.01
C ARG A 299 -18.66 -3.26 -25.83
N MET A 300 -18.34 -3.61 -24.62
CA MET A 300 -17.52 -4.77 -24.28
C MET A 300 -17.82 -5.26 -22.87
N ARG A 301 -17.82 -6.58 -22.71
CA ARG A 301 -17.79 -7.20 -21.38
C ARG A 301 -16.68 -8.24 -21.31
N VAL A 302 -15.92 -8.24 -20.22
CA VAL A 302 -14.79 -9.15 -20.01
C VAL A 302 -14.99 -9.88 -18.69
N PHE A 303 -14.99 -11.20 -18.74
CA PHE A 303 -15.05 -12.04 -17.54
C PHE A 303 -13.66 -12.17 -16.91
N GLN A 304 -13.54 -11.83 -15.64
CA GLN A 304 -12.28 -11.89 -14.87
C GLN A 304 -12.39 -12.83 -13.65
N GLY A 305 -13.25 -13.84 -13.72
CA GLY A 305 -13.47 -14.83 -12.67
C GLY A 305 -14.47 -14.34 -11.62
N ASN A 306 -14.00 -13.60 -10.61
CA ASN A 306 -14.84 -13.10 -9.54
C ASN A 306 -15.71 -11.88 -9.92
N HIS A 307 -15.43 -11.24 -11.05
CA HIS A 307 -16.20 -10.09 -11.54
C HIS A 307 -16.22 -10.00 -13.06
N TRP A 308 -17.14 -9.18 -13.56
CA TRP A 308 -17.25 -8.74 -14.95
C TRP A 308 -16.80 -7.29 -15.05
N LEU A 309 -15.94 -6.97 -16.00
CA LEU A 309 -15.60 -5.62 -16.40
C LEU A 309 -16.40 -5.25 -17.65
N TYR A 310 -17.18 -4.17 -17.56
CA TYR A 310 -17.96 -3.60 -18.64
C TYR A 310 -17.34 -2.30 -19.14
N ARG A 311 -17.37 -2.08 -20.45
CA ARG A 311 -17.12 -0.78 -21.08
C ARG A 311 -18.43 -0.31 -21.69
N ILE A 312 -18.96 0.77 -21.12
CA ILE A 312 -20.25 1.35 -21.53
C ILE A 312 -19.96 2.64 -22.29
N GLU A 313 -20.44 2.73 -23.54
CA GLU A 313 -20.39 3.98 -24.30
C GLU A 313 -21.56 4.85 -23.90
N THR A 314 -21.27 6.06 -23.45
CA THR A 314 -22.28 7.04 -23.03
C THR A 314 -22.08 8.37 -23.76
N PRO A 315 -23.05 9.31 -23.73
CA PRO A 315 -22.88 10.65 -24.31
C PRO A 315 -21.69 11.46 -23.77
N VAL A 316 -21.17 11.09 -22.60
CA VAL A 316 -20.02 11.77 -21.94
C VAL A 316 -18.72 10.96 -22.01
N GLY A 317 -18.69 9.95 -22.88
CA GLY A 317 -17.51 9.09 -23.06
C GLY A 317 -17.70 7.66 -22.56
N VAL A 318 -16.59 6.93 -22.50
CA VAL A 318 -16.60 5.52 -22.06
C VAL A 318 -16.55 5.43 -20.55
N VAL A 319 -17.54 4.73 -19.96
CA VAL A 319 -17.61 4.45 -18.53
C VAL A 319 -17.27 2.98 -18.27
N LEU A 320 -16.36 2.75 -17.32
CA LEU A 320 -16.03 1.41 -16.83
C LEU A 320 -16.95 1.05 -15.67
N VAL A 321 -17.47 -0.17 -15.68
CA VAL A 321 -18.29 -0.71 -14.58
C VAL A 321 -17.75 -2.09 -14.19
N ILE A 322 -17.58 -2.33 -12.91
CA ILE A 322 -17.22 -3.64 -12.35
C ILE A 322 -18.45 -4.20 -11.64
N ARG A 323 -18.95 -5.34 -12.13
CA ARG A 323 -20.04 -6.08 -11.49
C ARG A 323 -19.54 -7.39 -10.95
N GLN A 324 -19.76 -7.65 -9.67
CA GLN A 324 -19.42 -8.92 -9.05
C GLN A 324 -20.11 -10.09 -9.75
N ASN A 325 -19.41 -11.20 -9.92
CA ASN A 325 -19.98 -12.43 -10.48
C ASN A 325 -20.87 -13.13 -9.42
N SER A 326 -22.18 -12.89 -9.51
CA SER A 326 -23.20 -13.52 -8.66
C SER A 326 -23.79 -14.78 -9.28
N GLY A 327 -23.35 -15.17 -10.48
CA GLY A 327 -23.98 -16.24 -11.26
C GLY A 327 -25.23 -15.80 -12.04
N GLU A 328 -25.75 -14.61 -11.78
CA GLU A 328 -26.87 -14.06 -12.53
C GLU A 328 -26.47 -13.53 -13.91
N PRO A 329 -27.30 -13.73 -14.94
CA PRO A 329 -27.05 -13.13 -16.25
C PRO A 329 -26.91 -11.60 -16.14
N GLY A 330 -25.88 -11.06 -16.78
CA GLY A 330 -25.71 -9.62 -16.91
C GLY A 330 -25.98 -9.13 -18.31
N PRO A 331 -26.03 -7.81 -18.53
CA PRO A 331 -26.18 -7.24 -19.88
C PRO A 331 -25.13 -7.80 -20.82
N VAL A 332 -25.50 -7.94 -22.11
CA VAL A 332 -24.59 -8.37 -23.17
C VAL A 332 -24.17 -7.21 -24.05
N GLU A 333 -23.18 -7.41 -24.90
CA GLU A 333 -22.75 -6.41 -25.88
C GLU A 333 -23.90 -6.02 -26.82
N GLY A 334 -24.10 -4.72 -26.96
CA GLY A 334 -25.22 -4.12 -27.70
C GLY A 334 -26.41 -3.73 -26.83
N ASP A 335 -26.53 -4.23 -25.61
CA ASP A 335 -27.62 -3.86 -24.72
C ASP A 335 -27.56 -2.38 -24.30
N ALA A 336 -28.74 -1.74 -24.25
CA ALA A 336 -28.90 -0.43 -23.65
C ALA A 336 -29.03 -0.57 -22.13
N VAL A 337 -28.25 0.22 -21.39
CA VAL A 337 -28.21 0.21 -19.93
C VAL A 337 -28.26 1.61 -19.34
N GLY A 338 -28.82 1.75 -18.16
CA GLY A 338 -28.70 2.93 -17.32
C GLY A 338 -27.58 2.74 -16.30
N LEU A 339 -26.91 3.83 -15.94
CA LEU A 339 -25.86 3.86 -14.93
C LEU A 339 -26.39 4.57 -13.68
N SER A 340 -26.18 3.97 -12.52
CA SER A 340 -26.61 4.52 -11.22
C SER A 340 -25.54 4.35 -10.17
N TRP A 341 -25.31 5.37 -9.34
CA TRP A 341 -24.44 5.35 -8.18
C TRP A 341 -24.93 6.31 -7.10
N SER A 342 -24.46 6.11 -5.86
CA SER A 342 -24.76 7.05 -4.77
C SER A 342 -23.96 8.34 -4.92
N SER A 343 -24.55 9.47 -4.52
CA SER A 343 -23.84 10.75 -4.43
C SER A 343 -22.66 10.68 -3.45
N ASP A 344 -22.70 9.78 -2.47
CA ASP A 344 -21.60 9.59 -1.51
C ASP A 344 -20.39 8.89 -2.12
N ASP A 345 -20.60 8.06 -3.14
CA ASP A 345 -19.56 7.35 -3.88
C ASP A 345 -18.86 8.22 -4.94
N MET A 346 -19.28 9.48 -5.07
CA MET A 346 -18.79 10.41 -6.07
C MET A 346 -17.93 11.50 -5.43
N VAL A 347 -16.73 11.71 -5.97
CA VAL A 347 -15.87 12.85 -5.64
C VAL A 347 -16.02 13.90 -6.74
N VAL A 348 -16.31 15.15 -6.37
CA VAL A 348 -16.49 16.26 -7.30
C VAL A 348 -15.37 17.27 -7.11
N ARG A 349 -14.73 17.70 -8.20
CA ARG A 349 -13.64 18.67 -8.22
C ARG A 349 -13.87 19.74 -9.27
N PRO A 350 -13.35 20.96 -9.09
CA PRO A 350 -13.34 21.96 -10.16
C PRO A 350 -12.57 21.44 -11.39
N ARG A 351 -13.07 21.73 -12.60
CA ARG A 351 -12.37 21.39 -13.84
C ARG A 351 -11.07 22.17 -14.07
N SER A 352 -10.89 23.31 -13.40
CA SER A 352 -9.71 24.19 -13.51
C SER A 352 -8.39 23.56 -13.04
N GLU A 353 -8.47 22.44 -12.32
CA GLU A 353 -7.32 21.61 -12.00
C GLU A 353 -7.08 20.63 -13.16
N GLY A 354 -6.62 21.09 -14.31
CA GLY A 354 -6.35 20.43 -15.59
C GLY A 354 -6.35 18.91 -15.70
N PRO A 355 -6.32 18.31 -16.91
CA PRO A 355 -6.17 16.86 -17.04
C PRO A 355 -4.86 16.44 -16.39
N LEU A 356 -4.94 15.41 -15.63
CA LEU A 356 -3.92 14.90 -14.71
C LEU A 356 -2.84 14.12 -15.43
#